data_d5d9d3178e7cafb51635a5ca054a2991
#
_entry.id   d5d9d3178e7cafb51635a5ca054a2991
#
_cell.length_a   1.000
_cell.length_b   1.000
_cell.length_c   1.000
_cell.angle_alpha   90.00
_cell.angle_beta   90.00
_cell.angle_gamma   90.00
#
_symmetry.space_group_name_H-M   'P 1'
#
loop_
_entity.id
_entity.type
_entity.pdbx_description
1 polymer ?
#
loop_
_entity_poly.entity_id
_entity_poly.type
_entity_poly.pdbx_seq_one_letter_code
_entity_poly.pdbx_strand_id
1 'polypeptide(L)'
;MEYFKKIQCYKPGMGIIDAPINIEEVALLQDSVDKNMLGRIKFVNYSKQSIIAIFVRLRAANIAGESISLDKERFIYQDMKISSGELYGNRIPISLPEDTRYFSVQLEKVVFDNGEIWNATNGTSCKISQKEIQVPEEVIDNVKEELQKHLNNVECVHYFYEEEQNFWRCTCGKINSDATRVCTFCGNSQNSQKYYLTEENVNRLVIEKQKEIEYEKQKKLLIEAEKKRIEEEKIRKIQQERLEKWEQLRKQQEENEKKKEAVKKKKKKIHTCILCIIVIAL
;
A
#
# COMPACT_ATOMS: atom_id res chain seq x y z
N MET A 1 -22.32 -0.20 11.82
CA MET A 1 -22.41 0.43 13.16
C MET A 1 -21.22 -0.02 13.98
N GLU A 2 -20.41 0.90 14.48
CA GLU A 2 -19.38 0.54 15.45
C GLU A 2 -20.07 0.29 16.80
N TYR A 3 -20.06 -0.96 17.24
CA TYR A 3 -20.61 -1.36 18.52
C TYR A 3 -19.79 -0.86 19.72
N PHE A 4 -18.54 -0.46 19.50
CA PHE A 4 -17.61 -0.05 20.54
C PHE A 4 -16.95 1.29 20.21
N LYS A 5 -16.93 2.20 21.17
CA LYS A 5 -16.15 3.44 21.12
C LYS A 5 -14.78 3.20 21.73
N LYS A 6 -13.70 3.50 21.03
CA LYS A 6 -12.35 3.49 21.59
C LYS A 6 -12.16 4.67 22.52
N ILE A 7 -11.85 4.39 23.78
CA ILE A 7 -11.51 5.41 24.79
C ILE A 7 -10.00 5.60 24.85
N GLN A 8 -9.24 4.50 24.85
CA GLN A 8 -7.79 4.48 24.82
C GLN A 8 -7.34 3.38 23.86
N CYS A 9 -6.27 3.62 23.14
CA CYS A 9 -5.63 2.60 22.32
C CYS A 9 -4.16 2.95 22.21
N TYR A 10 -3.29 2.01 22.58
CA TYR A 10 -1.86 2.22 22.52
C TYR A 10 -1.11 0.92 22.26
N LYS A 11 0.10 1.04 21.73
CA LYS A 11 1.08 -0.02 21.66
C LYS A 11 2.01 0.09 22.86
N PRO A 12 2.25 -0.98 23.62
CA PRO A 12 3.19 -0.92 24.75
C PRO A 12 4.59 -0.54 24.27
N GLY A 13 5.16 0.54 24.87
CA GLY A 13 6.54 0.96 24.61
C GLY A 13 7.58 0.13 25.34
N MET A 14 7.18 -0.99 25.93
CA MET A 14 8.03 -1.94 26.66
C MET A 14 7.86 -3.33 26.08
N GLY A 15 8.97 -4.02 25.89
CA GLY A 15 9.02 -5.41 25.49
C GLY A 15 9.91 -6.25 26.38
N ILE A 16 10.01 -7.54 26.12
CA ILE A 16 10.90 -8.47 26.82
C ILE A 16 11.80 -9.10 25.77
N ILE A 17 13.10 -9.04 26.02
CA ILE A 17 14.13 -9.58 25.12
C ILE A 17 13.91 -11.10 24.98
N ASP A 18 13.96 -11.58 23.74
CA ASP A 18 13.75 -12.99 23.35
C ASP A 18 12.37 -13.58 23.73
N ALA A 19 11.41 -12.74 24.15
CA ALA A 19 10.07 -13.23 24.46
C ALA A 19 9.43 -13.94 23.26
N PRO A 20 8.72 -15.06 23.48
CA PRO A 20 8.03 -15.78 22.40
C PRO A 20 6.78 -15.08 21.90
N ILE A 21 6.31 -14.05 22.60
CA ILE A 21 5.09 -13.31 22.34
C ILE A 21 5.29 -11.84 22.68
N ASN A 22 4.68 -10.94 21.91
CA ASN A 22 4.59 -9.52 22.25
C ASN A 22 3.14 -9.08 22.36
N ILE A 23 2.91 -8.06 23.19
CA ILE A 23 1.64 -7.33 23.23
C ILE A 23 1.71 -6.25 22.16
N GLU A 24 0.91 -6.37 21.11
CA GLU A 24 0.89 -5.43 19.99
C GLU A 24 -0.03 -4.23 20.23
N GLU A 25 -1.12 -4.44 20.92
CA GLU A 25 -2.11 -3.37 21.20
C GLU A 25 -2.81 -3.64 22.52
N VAL A 26 -3.02 -2.58 23.28
CA VAL A 26 -3.92 -2.54 24.43
C VAL A 26 -4.95 -1.45 24.17
N ALA A 27 -6.24 -1.79 24.26
CA ALA A 27 -7.33 -0.85 24.05
C ALA A 27 -8.33 -0.90 25.19
N LEU A 28 -8.80 0.26 25.60
CA LEU A 28 -9.97 0.47 26.45
C LEU A 28 -11.11 0.88 25.53
N LEU A 29 -12.20 0.11 25.59
CA LEU A 29 -13.36 0.26 24.76
C LEU A 29 -14.58 0.54 25.66
N GLN A 30 -15.54 1.29 25.14
CA GLN A 30 -16.85 1.46 25.76
C GLN A 30 -17.91 0.89 24.82
N ASP A 31 -18.74 0.02 25.35
CA ASP A 31 -19.91 -0.46 24.62
C ASP A 31 -20.86 0.72 24.31
N SER A 32 -21.33 0.80 23.08
CA SER A 32 -22.16 1.90 22.61
C SER A 32 -23.58 1.85 23.19
N VAL A 33 -24.05 0.66 23.57
CA VAL A 33 -25.39 0.41 24.10
C VAL A 33 -25.38 0.47 25.62
N ASP A 34 -24.67 -0.44 26.26
CA ASP A 34 -24.70 -0.63 27.72
C ASP A 34 -23.74 0.27 28.48
N LYS A 35 -22.85 1.00 27.76
CA LYS A 35 -21.80 1.86 28.33
C LYS A 35 -20.75 1.12 29.16
N ASN A 36 -20.77 -0.20 29.17
CA ASN A 36 -19.80 -1.03 29.86
C ASN A 36 -18.38 -0.78 29.36
N MET A 37 -17.43 -0.79 30.28
CA MET A 37 -16.01 -0.65 29.93
C MET A 37 -15.37 -2.02 29.68
N LEU A 38 -14.64 -2.12 28.58
CA LEU A 38 -14.04 -3.37 28.10
C LEU A 38 -12.55 -3.16 27.79
N GLY A 39 -11.71 -4.05 28.26
CA GLY A 39 -10.31 -4.15 27.85
C GLY A 39 -10.14 -5.10 26.68
N ARG A 40 -9.30 -4.75 25.71
CA ARG A 40 -8.90 -5.63 24.62
C ARG A 40 -7.38 -5.63 24.51
N ILE A 41 -6.79 -6.82 24.36
CA ILE A 41 -5.36 -7.00 24.23
C ILE A 41 -5.11 -7.80 22.97
N LYS A 42 -4.17 -7.35 22.13
CA LYS A 42 -3.70 -8.09 20.97
C LYS A 42 -2.29 -8.59 21.19
N PHE A 43 -2.05 -9.83 20.81
CA PHE A 43 -0.77 -10.51 20.92
C PHE A 43 -0.31 -11.01 19.57
N VAL A 44 1.01 -11.05 19.36
CA VAL A 44 1.63 -11.78 18.23
C VAL A 44 2.54 -12.86 18.77
N ASN A 45 2.36 -14.08 18.26
CA ASN A 45 3.21 -15.21 18.57
C ASN A 45 4.50 -15.18 17.72
N TYR A 46 5.62 -14.85 18.33
CA TYR A 46 6.95 -14.85 17.71
C TYR A 46 7.76 -16.14 17.97
N SER A 47 7.09 -17.19 18.46
CA SER A 47 7.70 -18.52 18.57
C SER A 47 7.39 -19.37 17.33
N LYS A 48 8.12 -20.48 17.19
CA LYS A 48 7.81 -21.51 16.17
C LYS A 48 6.74 -22.50 16.66
N GLN A 49 6.42 -22.48 17.95
CA GLN A 49 5.44 -23.36 18.58
C GLN A 49 4.10 -22.63 18.70
N SER A 50 3.00 -23.40 18.70
CA SER A 50 1.68 -22.84 18.98
C SER A 50 1.54 -22.54 20.49
N ILE A 51 0.89 -21.41 20.79
CA ILE A 51 0.57 -21.00 22.16
C ILE A 51 -0.85 -21.45 22.47
N ILE A 52 -1.03 -22.11 23.63
CA ILE A 52 -2.34 -22.61 24.10
C ILE A 52 -2.89 -21.86 25.32
N ALA A 53 -2.03 -21.15 26.06
CA ALA A 53 -2.49 -20.26 27.12
C ALA A 53 -1.56 -19.05 27.32
N ILE A 54 -2.14 -17.88 27.62
CA ILE A 54 -1.44 -16.66 27.98
C ILE A 54 -1.97 -16.15 29.31
N PHE A 55 -1.08 -15.85 30.23
CA PHE A 55 -1.38 -15.27 31.54
C PHE A 55 -0.91 -13.82 31.56
N VAL A 56 -1.83 -12.93 31.88
CA VAL A 56 -1.57 -11.49 31.99
C VAL A 56 -2.04 -10.95 33.33
N ARG A 57 -1.32 -9.95 33.82
CA ARG A 57 -1.76 -9.13 34.94
C ARG A 57 -2.36 -7.83 34.40
N LEU A 58 -3.53 -7.50 34.88
CA LEU A 58 -4.30 -6.32 34.51
C LEU A 58 -4.16 -5.24 35.56
N ARG A 59 -4.14 -3.99 35.13
CA ARG A 59 -4.25 -2.81 35.99
C ARG A 59 -5.21 -1.82 35.38
N ALA A 60 -6.11 -1.28 36.20
CA ALA A 60 -7.05 -0.24 35.83
C ALA A 60 -6.89 0.96 36.75
N ALA A 61 -7.14 2.17 36.21
CA ALA A 61 -7.19 3.39 36.98
C ALA A 61 -8.32 4.29 36.49
N ASN A 62 -8.81 5.15 37.40
CA ASN A 62 -9.81 6.17 37.11
C ASN A 62 -9.20 7.39 36.40
N ILE A 63 -10.01 8.43 36.16
CA ILE A 63 -9.57 9.66 35.50
C ILE A 63 -8.53 10.45 36.31
N ALA A 64 -8.49 10.29 37.63
CA ALA A 64 -7.48 10.89 38.50
C ALA A 64 -6.17 10.11 38.56
N GLY A 65 -6.08 8.95 37.88
CA GLY A 65 -4.93 8.05 37.92
C GLY A 65 -4.90 7.14 39.14
N GLU A 66 -5.96 7.11 39.94
CA GLU A 66 -6.04 6.24 41.12
C GLU A 66 -6.37 4.81 40.68
N SER A 67 -5.69 3.85 41.31
CA SER A 67 -5.90 2.42 41.01
C SER A 67 -7.32 1.98 41.36
N ILE A 68 -7.96 1.28 40.44
CA ILE A 68 -9.25 0.64 40.62
C ILE A 68 -9.00 -0.86 40.92
N SER A 69 -9.63 -1.38 41.98
CA SER A 69 -9.60 -2.80 42.27
C SER A 69 -10.37 -3.57 41.19
N LEU A 70 -9.74 -4.59 40.63
CA LEU A 70 -10.33 -5.52 39.70
C LEU A 70 -10.75 -6.79 40.42
N ASP A 71 -11.91 -7.35 40.07
CA ASP A 71 -12.35 -8.66 40.61
C ASP A 71 -11.32 -9.75 40.36
N LYS A 72 -10.63 -9.64 39.22
CA LYS A 72 -9.50 -10.51 38.85
C LYS A 72 -8.37 -9.67 38.28
N GLU A 73 -7.30 -9.47 39.05
CA GLU A 73 -6.08 -8.83 38.54
C GLU A 73 -5.35 -9.69 37.51
N ARG A 74 -5.53 -11.02 37.54
CA ARG A 74 -4.98 -11.95 36.57
C ARG A 74 -6.06 -12.44 35.63
N PHE A 75 -5.78 -12.34 34.34
CA PHE A 75 -6.63 -12.89 33.29
C PHE A 75 -5.84 -13.98 32.54
N ILE A 76 -6.55 -15.04 32.19
CA ILE A 76 -6.00 -16.18 31.48
C ILE A 76 -6.75 -16.35 30.18
N TYR A 77 -6.04 -16.20 29.08
CA TYR A 77 -6.49 -16.68 27.78
C TYR A 77 -6.14 -18.18 27.74
N GLN A 78 -7.11 -19.03 27.60
CA GLN A 78 -6.94 -20.49 27.58
C GLN A 78 -7.82 -21.12 26.51
N ASP A 79 -7.63 -22.42 26.27
CA ASP A 79 -8.42 -23.20 25.29
C ASP A 79 -8.34 -22.60 23.88
N MET A 80 -7.15 -22.11 23.52
CA MET A 80 -6.87 -21.49 22.25
C MET A 80 -5.67 -22.15 21.57
N LYS A 81 -5.46 -21.85 20.30
CA LYS A 81 -4.26 -22.22 19.57
C LYS A 81 -3.84 -21.03 18.72
N ILE A 82 -2.76 -20.36 19.13
CA ILE A 82 -2.17 -19.25 18.38
C ILE A 82 -0.97 -19.76 17.62
N SER A 83 -1.08 -19.82 16.31
CA SER A 83 0.00 -20.30 15.45
C SER A 83 1.15 -19.30 15.39
N SER A 84 2.31 -19.75 14.91
CA SER A 84 3.47 -18.89 14.68
C SER A 84 3.11 -17.71 13.75
N GLY A 85 3.41 -16.48 14.15
CA GLY A 85 3.11 -15.23 13.43
C GLY A 85 1.66 -14.76 13.53
N GLU A 86 0.78 -15.49 14.18
CA GLU A 86 -0.64 -15.15 14.29
C GLU A 86 -0.87 -13.98 15.27
N LEU A 87 -1.72 -13.04 14.86
CA LEU A 87 -2.26 -11.98 15.69
C LEU A 87 -3.54 -12.46 16.39
N TYR A 88 -3.54 -12.48 17.71
CA TYR A 88 -4.64 -12.96 18.54
C TYR A 88 -5.18 -11.87 19.48
N GLY A 89 -6.45 -12.00 19.93
CA GLY A 89 -7.05 -11.16 20.96
C GLY A 89 -8.10 -10.15 20.47
N ASN A 90 -8.40 -10.13 19.17
CA ASN A 90 -9.38 -9.18 18.62
C ASN A 90 -10.82 -9.37 19.12
N ARG A 91 -11.19 -10.57 19.59
CA ARG A 91 -12.56 -10.98 19.84
C ARG A 91 -12.87 -11.40 21.30
N ILE A 92 -11.94 -11.20 22.21
CA ILE A 92 -12.09 -11.59 23.62
C ILE A 92 -11.96 -10.35 24.48
N PRO A 93 -13.03 -9.58 24.67
CA PRO A 93 -13.03 -8.43 25.57
C PRO A 93 -12.99 -8.88 27.03
N ILE A 94 -12.31 -8.10 27.86
CA ILE A 94 -12.25 -8.27 29.31
C ILE A 94 -13.16 -7.21 29.92
N SER A 95 -14.15 -7.63 30.74
CA SER A 95 -15.00 -6.70 31.46
C SER A 95 -14.18 -5.92 32.50
N LEU A 96 -14.36 -4.61 32.54
CA LEU A 96 -13.67 -3.70 33.45
C LEU A 96 -14.70 -2.86 34.22
N PRO A 97 -14.36 -2.35 35.43
CA PRO A 97 -15.21 -1.43 36.17
C PRO A 97 -15.58 -0.18 35.36
N GLU A 98 -16.77 0.35 35.58
CA GLU A 98 -17.35 1.47 34.84
C GLU A 98 -16.46 2.75 34.90
N ASP A 99 -15.81 2.98 36.02
CA ASP A 99 -14.94 4.14 36.25
C ASP A 99 -13.57 4.02 35.60
N THR A 100 -13.26 2.92 34.91
CA THR A 100 -11.96 2.73 34.26
C THR A 100 -11.77 3.75 33.16
N ARG A 101 -10.62 4.49 33.23
CA ARG A 101 -10.19 5.44 32.20
C ARG A 101 -8.78 5.12 31.66
N TYR A 102 -8.00 4.37 32.46
CA TYR A 102 -6.69 3.85 32.04
C TYR A 102 -6.67 2.35 32.27
N PHE A 103 -6.15 1.63 31.28
CA PHE A 103 -6.03 0.19 31.31
C PHE A 103 -4.64 -0.20 30.84
N SER A 104 -3.93 -1.00 31.62
CA SER A 104 -2.61 -1.51 31.29
C SER A 104 -2.47 -2.97 31.60
N VAL A 105 -1.52 -3.63 30.93
CA VAL A 105 -1.35 -5.07 30.92
C VAL A 105 0.10 -5.41 31.04
N GLN A 106 0.40 -6.42 31.84
CA GLN A 106 1.72 -7.02 32.00
C GLN A 106 1.64 -8.51 31.65
N LEU A 107 2.48 -8.98 30.75
CA LEU A 107 2.63 -10.39 30.43
C LEU A 107 3.29 -11.11 31.61
N GLU A 108 2.75 -12.26 32.01
CA GLU A 108 3.29 -13.06 33.10
C GLU A 108 3.87 -14.39 32.61
N LYS A 109 3.11 -15.13 31.79
CA LYS A 109 3.47 -16.49 31.41
C LYS A 109 2.79 -16.89 30.10
N VAL A 110 3.44 -17.78 29.36
CA VAL A 110 2.93 -18.41 28.14
C VAL A 110 3.09 -19.92 28.26
N VAL A 111 2.09 -20.66 27.81
CA VAL A 111 2.12 -22.12 27.73
C VAL A 111 2.02 -22.54 26.28
N PHE A 112 2.92 -23.42 25.83
CA PHE A 112 2.97 -23.95 24.49
C PHE A 112 2.23 -25.29 24.37
N ASP A 113 1.89 -25.67 23.15
CA ASP A 113 1.19 -26.91 22.84
C ASP A 113 1.98 -28.18 23.19
N ASN A 114 3.31 -28.10 23.29
CA ASN A 114 4.18 -29.19 23.79
C ASN A 114 4.27 -29.26 25.30
N GLY A 115 3.58 -28.39 26.05
CA GLY A 115 3.59 -28.31 27.51
C GLY A 115 4.72 -27.46 28.10
N GLU A 116 5.63 -26.93 27.30
CA GLU A 116 6.65 -25.99 27.78
C GLU A 116 6.02 -24.69 28.29
N ILE A 117 6.68 -24.09 29.28
CA ILE A 117 6.21 -22.84 29.91
C ILE A 117 7.34 -21.82 29.85
N TRP A 118 7.00 -20.64 29.29
CA TRP A 118 7.86 -19.47 29.35
C TRP A 118 7.31 -18.49 30.41
N ASN A 119 8.17 -17.93 31.24
CA ASN A 119 7.81 -16.96 32.28
C ASN A 119 8.46 -15.60 31.98
N ALA A 120 7.68 -14.53 32.02
CA ALA A 120 8.16 -13.17 31.77
C ALA A 120 9.17 -12.67 32.79
N THR A 121 9.11 -13.19 34.05
CA THR A 121 10.04 -12.85 35.12
C THR A 121 11.49 -13.31 34.86
N ASN A 122 11.67 -14.23 33.93
CA ASN A 122 13.00 -14.74 33.54
C ASN A 122 13.62 -13.91 32.41
N GLY A 123 12.85 -12.96 31.83
CA GLY A 123 13.28 -12.13 30.72
C GLY A 123 13.68 -10.71 31.17
N THR A 124 14.54 -10.09 30.39
CA THR A 124 14.95 -8.70 30.59
C THR A 124 13.98 -7.75 29.84
N SER A 125 13.36 -6.82 30.57
CA SER A 125 12.51 -5.79 29.95
C SER A 125 13.36 -4.74 29.25
N CYS A 126 12.88 -4.27 28.10
CA CYS A 126 13.49 -3.20 27.32
C CYS A 126 12.46 -2.21 26.81
N LYS A 127 12.90 -0.98 26.57
CA LYS A 127 12.07 0.05 25.94
C LYS A 127 12.21 -0.07 24.43
N ILE A 128 11.08 -0.03 23.72
CA ILE A 128 11.06 -0.18 22.25
C ILE A 128 10.34 1.02 21.60
N SER A 129 10.78 1.38 20.40
CA SER A 129 10.08 2.34 19.56
C SER A 129 8.81 1.71 18.99
N GLN A 130 7.81 2.52 18.71
CA GLN A 130 6.55 2.11 18.07
C GLN A 130 6.45 2.56 16.61
N LYS A 131 7.56 3.00 16.02
CA LYS A 131 7.58 3.50 14.65
C LYS A 131 7.40 2.37 13.63
N GLU A 132 6.29 2.41 12.92
CA GLU A 132 5.99 1.51 11.81
C GLU A 132 6.52 2.08 10.50
N ILE A 133 6.92 1.18 9.60
CA ILE A 133 7.24 1.54 8.22
C ILE A 133 5.94 1.78 7.47
N GLN A 134 5.79 2.98 6.91
CA GLN A 134 4.68 3.33 6.03
C GLN A 134 5.22 3.59 4.63
N VAL A 135 4.86 2.73 3.69
CA VAL A 135 5.22 2.87 2.28
C VAL A 135 3.95 3.24 1.52
N PRO A 136 3.97 4.30 0.68
CA PRO A 136 2.86 4.63 -0.18
C PRO A 136 2.49 3.47 -1.11
N GLU A 137 1.19 3.27 -1.32
CA GLU A 137 0.65 2.11 -2.07
C GLU A 137 1.23 2.03 -3.50
N GLU A 138 1.43 3.19 -4.14
CA GLU A 138 1.96 3.28 -5.51
C GLU A 138 3.40 2.78 -5.68
N VAL A 139 4.19 2.67 -4.60
CA VAL A 139 5.60 2.22 -4.65
C VAL A 139 5.87 0.97 -3.83
N ILE A 140 4.87 0.42 -3.13
CA ILE A 140 5.06 -0.68 -2.19
C ILE A 140 5.68 -1.92 -2.83
N ASP A 141 5.24 -2.28 -4.04
CA ASP A 141 5.76 -3.44 -4.77
C ASP A 141 7.21 -3.23 -5.20
N ASN A 142 7.55 -2.02 -5.68
CA ASN A 142 8.91 -1.67 -6.08
C ASN A 142 9.88 -1.68 -4.90
N VAL A 143 9.42 -1.17 -3.73
CA VAL A 143 10.21 -1.20 -2.49
C VAL A 143 10.40 -2.64 -2.02
N LYS A 144 9.36 -3.46 -2.03
CA LYS A 144 9.44 -4.89 -1.68
C LYS A 144 10.40 -5.64 -2.60
N GLU A 145 10.32 -5.44 -3.91
CA GLU A 145 11.22 -6.08 -4.89
C GLU A 145 12.70 -5.72 -4.60
N GLU A 146 12.99 -4.47 -4.28
CA GLU A 146 14.35 -4.06 -3.92
C GLU A 146 14.82 -4.74 -2.63
N LEU A 147 13.98 -4.73 -1.60
CA LEU A 147 14.30 -5.33 -0.31
C LEU A 147 14.44 -6.86 -0.37
N GLN A 148 13.74 -7.55 -1.27
CA GLN A 148 13.87 -9.01 -1.47
C GLN A 148 15.28 -9.43 -1.90
N LYS A 149 16.06 -8.54 -2.49
CA LYS A 149 17.46 -8.82 -2.86
C LYS A 149 18.38 -8.96 -1.63
N HIS A 150 17.94 -8.45 -0.48
CA HIS A 150 18.76 -8.29 0.73
C HIS A 150 18.20 -8.97 1.97
N LEU A 151 16.92 -9.34 1.95
CA LEU A 151 16.20 -9.92 3.08
C LEU A 151 15.65 -11.30 2.72
N ASN A 152 15.70 -12.22 3.70
CA ASN A 152 15.14 -13.56 3.53
C ASN A 152 13.61 -13.56 3.52
N ASN A 153 12.98 -12.61 4.25
CA ASN A 153 11.54 -12.51 4.37
C ASN A 153 11.12 -11.03 4.43
N VAL A 154 10.59 -10.51 3.32
CA VAL A 154 10.12 -9.13 3.18
C VAL A 154 8.71 -8.95 3.70
N GLU A 155 7.87 -9.99 3.64
CA GLU A 155 6.48 -9.91 4.08
C GLU A 155 6.33 -9.66 5.59
N CYS A 156 7.39 -9.94 6.36
CA CYS A 156 7.44 -9.67 7.79
C CYS A 156 7.95 -8.26 8.15
N VAL A 157 8.16 -7.37 7.17
CA VAL A 157 8.71 -6.03 7.43
C VAL A 157 7.58 -5.06 7.79
N HIS A 158 7.50 -4.69 9.07
CA HIS A 158 6.46 -3.78 9.60
C HIS A 158 7.03 -2.58 10.34
N TYR A 159 8.21 -2.71 10.94
CA TYR A 159 8.84 -1.70 11.79
C TYR A 159 10.20 -1.30 11.25
N PHE A 160 10.66 -0.10 11.63
CA PHE A 160 12.05 0.26 11.42
C PHE A 160 12.96 -0.59 12.29
N TYR A 161 14.16 -0.88 11.78
CA TYR A 161 15.21 -1.53 12.58
C TYR A 161 15.61 -0.63 13.74
N GLU A 162 15.74 -1.23 14.93
CA GLU A 162 16.13 -0.55 16.16
C GLU A 162 17.20 -1.41 16.89
N GLU A 163 18.25 -0.75 17.39
CA GLU A 163 19.34 -1.42 18.13
C GLU A 163 19.71 -0.58 19.35
N GLU A 164 19.83 -1.24 20.49
CA GLU A 164 20.25 -0.69 21.77
C GLU A 164 21.38 -1.56 22.35
N GLN A 165 21.89 -1.23 23.52
CA GLN A 165 23.08 -1.87 24.09
C GLN A 165 22.98 -3.39 24.22
N ASN A 166 21.80 -3.94 24.56
CA ASN A 166 21.63 -5.35 24.91
C ASN A 166 20.64 -6.09 24.02
N PHE A 167 20.02 -5.39 23.05
CA PHE A 167 19.02 -5.99 22.17
C PHE A 167 18.94 -5.26 20.84
N TRP A 168 18.32 -5.91 19.89
CA TRP A 168 17.85 -5.29 18.68
C TRP A 168 16.43 -5.76 18.34
N ARG A 169 15.64 -4.84 17.84
CA ARG A 169 14.30 -5.14 17.37
C ARG A 169 14.35 -5.41 15.87
N CYS A 170 13.92 -6.61 15.50
CA CYS A 170 13.73 -6.98 14.11
C CYS A 170 12.58 -6.19 13.50
N THR A 171 12.65 -5.91 12.22
CA THR A 171 11.59 -5.24 11.47
C THR A 171 10.28 -6.03 11.43
N CYS A 172 10.28 -7.32 11.78
CA CYS A 172 9.07 -8.11 12.00
C CYS A 172 8.38 -7.82 13.35
N GLY A 173 9.04 -7.07 14.25
CA GLY A 173 8.56 -6.79 15.61
C GLY A 173 9.20 -7.62 16.71
N LYS A 174 9.85 -8.76 16.38
CA LYS A 174 10.55 -9.60 17.36
C LYS A 174 11.72 -8.85 18.00
N ILE A 175 11.82 -8.92 19.33
CA ILE A 175 12.94 -8.38 20.09
C ILE A 175 13.94 -9.51 20.31
N ASN A 176 15.16 -9.35 19.84
CA ASN A 176 16.23 -10.33 19.94
C ASN A 176 17.36 -9.79 20.82
N SER A 177 18.03 -10.67 21.58
CA SER A 177 19.24 -10.28 22.28
C SER A 177 20.37 -9.92 21.31
N ASP A 178 21.32 -9.12 21.78
CA ASP A 178 22.52 -8.74 21.03
C ASP A 178 23.46 -9.92 20.72
N ALA A 179 23.29 -11.05 21.41
CA ALA A 179 24.01 -12.29 21.12
C ALA A 179 23.56 -12.94 19.79
N THR A 180 22.37 -12.66 19.30
CA THR A 180 21.85 -13.23 18.04
C THR A 180 22.11 -12.29 16.89
N ARG A 181 22.50 -12.84 15.72
CA ARG A 181 22.75 -12.08 14.48
C ARG A 181 21.68 -12.29 13.39
N VAL A 182 20.76 -13.19 13.67
CA VAL A 182 19.64 -13.53 12.77
C VAL A 182 18.38 -13.56 13.61
N CYS A 183 17.31 -12.96 13.14
CA CYS A 183 16.03 -12.97 13.84
C CYS A 183 15.53 -14.41 13.99
N THR A 184 15.29 -14.83 15.23
CA THR A 184 14.87 -16.20 15.56
C THR A 184 13.49 -16.54 15.04
N PHE A 185 12.69 -15.52 14.67
CA PHE A 185 11.35 -15.69 14.10
C PHE A 185 11.36 -15.66 12.57
N CYS A 186 11.72 -14.54 11.94
CA CYS A 186 11.59 -14.36 10.48
C CYS A 186 12.84 -14.75 9.68
N GLY A 187 13.98 -14.99 10.34
CA GLY A 187 15.23 -15.38 9.67
C GLY A 187 16.01 -14.24 9.00
N ASN A 188 15.55 -12.99 9.09
CA ASN A 188 16.27 -11.85 8.53
C ASN A 188 17.54 -11.56 9.34
N SER A 189 18.66 -11.30 8.64
CA SER A 189 19.93 -10.92 9.23
C SER A 189 19.86 -9.56 9.92
N GLN A 190 20.47 -9.42 11.10
CA GLN A 190 20.63 -8.14 11.77
C GLN A 190 21.36 -7.12 10.90
N ASN A 191 22.47 -7.51 10.27
CA ASN A 191 23.28 -6.62 9.45
C ASN A 191 22.52 -6.09 8.23
N SER A 192 21.77 -6.96 7.54
CA SER A 192 20.93 -6.51 6.41
C SER A 192 19.90 -5.49 6.85
N GLN A 193 19.21 -5.74 7.98
CA GLN A 193 18.20 -4.82 8.49
C GLN A 193 18.83 -3.48 8.94
N LYS A 194 19.96 -3.52 9.63
CA LYS A 194 20.71 -2.33 10.04
C LYS A 194 21.11 -1.46 8.85
N TYR A 195 21.43 -2.06 7.72
CA TYR A 195 21.87 -1.35 6.52
C TYR A 195 20.69 -0.82 5.69
N TYR A 196 19.62 -1.60 5.53
CA TYR A 196 18.53 -1.27 4.60
C TYR A 196 17.26 -0.72 5.26
N LEU A 197 17.01 -1.03 6.54
CA LEU A 197 15.72 -0.80 7.19
C LEU A 197 15.77 0.19 8.36
N THR A 198 16.76 1.09 8.37
CA THR A 198 16.71 2.31 9.18
C THR A 198 15.68 3.28 8.60
N GLU A 199 15.12 4.16 9.42
CA GLU A 199 14.15 5.18 8.97
C GLU A 199 14.69 6.01 7.79
N GLU A 200 15.95 6.43 7.85
CA GLU A 200 16.61 7.20 6.79
C GLU A 200 16.69 6.41 5.47
N ASN A 201 17.13 5.16 5.52
CA ASN A 201 17.36 4.33 4.34
C ASN A 201 16.06 3.94 3.65
N VAL A 202 15.01 3.59 4.43
CA VAL A 202 13.68 3.30 3.89
C VAL A 202 13.08 4.54 3.23
N ASN A 203 13.15 5.71 3.88
CA ASN A 203 12.63 6.95 3.31
C ASN A 203 13.35 7.31 2.01
N ARG A 204 14.69 7.13 1.97
CA ARG A 204 15.47 7.35 0.75
C ARG A 204 15.02 6.41 -0.37
N LEU A 205 14.86 5.11 -0.08
CA LEU A 205 14.41 4.12 -1.05
C LEU A 205 13.01 4.44 -1.60
N VAL A 206 12.07 4.83 -0.73
CA VAL A 206 10.72 5.26 -1.14
C VAL A 206 10.80 6.43 -2.11
N ILE A 207 11.59 7.47 -1.80
CA ILE A 207 11.76 8.65 -2.66
C ILE A 207 12.38 8.27 -4.01
N GLU A 208 13.37 7.38 -4.03
CA GLU A 208 13.99 6.89 -5.26
C GLU A 208 12.97 6.17 -6.14
N LYS A 209 12.18 5.25 -5.57
CA LYS A 209 11.15 4.52 -6.31
C LYS A 209 10.01 5.42 -6.81
N GLN A 210 9.63 6.44 -6.07
CA GLN A 210 8.67 7.45 -6.53
C GLN A 210 9.19 8.22 -7.75
N LYS A 211 10.46 8.62 -7.74
CA LYS A 211 11.10 9.30 -8.88
C LYS A 211 11.18 8.39 -10.11
N GLU A 212 11.52 7.12 -9.95
CA GLU A 212 11.55 6.15 -11.04
C GLU A 212 10.17 6.01 -11.71
N ILE A 213 9.10 5.85 -10.92
CA ILE A 213 7.73 5.75 -11.43
C ILE A 213 7.32 7.03 -12.16
N GLU A 214 7.61 8.20 -11.60
CA GLU A 214 7.27 9.47 -12.22
C GLU A 214 8.02 9.66 -13.54
N TYR A 215 9.29 9.33 -13.60
CA TYR A 215 10.08 9.35 -14.83
C TYR A 215 9.50 8.43 -15.92
N GLU A 216 9.11 7.20 -15.56
CA GLU A 216 8.51 6.27 -16.52
C GLU A 216 7.12 6.75 -16.99
N LYS A 217 6.34 7.38 -16.12
CA LYS A 217 5.06 8.02 -16.52
C LYS A 217 5.28 9.14 -17.53
N GLN A 218 6.22 10.04 -17.26
CA GLN A 218 6.54 11.15 -18.16
C GLN A 218 7.05 10.64 -19.51
N LYS A 219 7.92 9.63 -19.52
CA LYS A 219 8.42 8.99 -20.73
C LYS A 219 7.30 8.37 -21.57
N LYS A 220 6.33 7.68 -20.95
CA LYS A 220 5.16 7.13 -21.64
C LYS A 220 4.30 8.23 -22.26
N LEU A 221 4.04 9.32 -21.54
CA LEU A 221 3.28 10.46 -22.05
C LEU A 221 3.96 11.12 -23.27
N LEU A 222 5.29 11.28 -23.23
CA LEU A 222 6.06 11.83 -24.37
C LEU A 222 5.97 10.91 -25.60
N ILE A 223 6.08 9.60 -25.42
CA ILE A 223 5.95 8.63 -26.52
C ILE A 223 4.55 8.67 -27.12
N GLU A 224 3.52 8.77 -26.28
CA GLU A 224 2.13 8.85 -26.75
C GLU A 224 1.84 10.16 -27.50
N ALA A 225 2.33 11.28 -26.99
CA ALA A 225 2.22 12.58 -27.66
C ALA A 225 2.92 12.57 -29.03
N GLU A 226 4.10 11.98 -29.14
CA GLU A 226 4.82 11.87 -30.41
C GLU A 226 4.08 10.96 -31.41
N LYS A 227 3.55 9.82 -30.98
CA LYS A 227 2.71 8.95 -31.82
C LYS A 227 1.50 9.71 -32.38
N LYS A 228 0.83 10.49 -31.53
CA LYS A 228 -0.32 11.30 -31.94
C LYS A 228 0.07 12.37 -32.96
N ARG A 229 1.21 13.03 -32.76
CA ARG A 229 1.75 14.04 -33.71
C ARG A 229 2.03 13.43 -35.09
N ILE A 230 2.65 12.25 -35.12
CA ILE A 230 2.94 11.53 -36.37
C ILE A 230 1.64 11.15 -37.09
N GLU A 231 0.63 10.70 -36.36
CA GLU A 231 -0.66 10.33 -36.96
C GLU A 231 -1.41 11.54 -37.51
N GLU A 232 -1.41 12.66 -36.81
CA GLU A 232 -2.00 13.92 -37.27
C GLU A 232 -1.27 14.44 -38.52
N GLU A 233 0.04 14.29 -38.62
CA GLU A 233 0.80 14.69 -39.82
C GLU A 233 0.46 13.79 -41.00
N LYS A 234 0.31 12.48 -40.83
CA LYS A 234 -0.15 11.57 -41.88
C LYS A 234 -1.55 11.95 -42.40
N ILE A 235 -2.47 12.21 -41.49
CA ILE A 235 -3.83 12.63 -41.85
C ILE A 235 -3.81 13.95 -42.66
N ARG A 236 -2.99 14.91 -42.26
CA ARG A 236 -2.81 16.18 -42.96
C ARG A 236 -2.27 15.98 -44.37
N LYS A 237 -1.28 15.12 -44.56
CA LYS A 237 -0.74 14.79 -45.89
C LYS A 237 -1.80 14.16 -46.82
N ILE A 238 -2.58 13.20 -46.30
CA ILE A 238 -3.67 12.56 -47.05
C ILE A 238 -4.75 13.58 -47.43
N GLN A 239 -5.11 14.49 -46.55
CA GLN A 239 -6.09 15.55 -46.84
C GLN A 239 -5.59 16.50 -47.92
N GLN A 240 -4.31 16.88 -47.88
CA GLN A 240 -3.70 17.74 -48.88
C GLN A 240 -3.65 17.08 -50.27
N GLU A 241 -3.24 15.82 -50.34
CA GLU A 241 -3.24 15.03 -51.60
C GLU A 241 -4.68 14.92 -52.20
N ARG A 242 -5.69 14.74 -51.36
CA ARG A 242 -7.08 14.69 -51.81
C ARG A 242 -7.53 16.05 -52.36
N LEU A 243 -7.15 17.13 -51.69
CA LEU A 243 -7.48 18.49 -52.15
C LEU A 243 -6.86 18.79 -53.51
N GLU A 244 -5.55 18.52 -53.67
CA GLU A 244 -4.83 18.69 -54.92
C GLU A 244 -5.46 17.88 -56.08
N LYS A 245 -5.83 16.65 -55.82
CA LYS A 245 -6.50 15.78 -56.79
C LYS A 245 -7.90 16.33 -57.18
N TRP A 246 -8.61 16.85 -56.21
CA TRP A 246 -9.93 17.46 -56.46
C TRP A 246 -9.81 18.74 -57.29
N GLU A 247 -8.82 19.59 -57.04
CA GLU A 247 -8.55 20.78 -57.84
C GLU A 247 -8.13 20.42 -59.28
N GLN A 248 -7.35 19.39 -59.49
CA GLN A 248 -6.97 18.90 -60.81
C GLN A 248 -8.20 18.43 -61.59
N LEU A 249 -9.09 17.65 -60.98
CA LEU A 249 -10.33 17.19 -61.57
C LEU A 249 -11.26 18.37 -61.96
N ARG A 250 -11.38 19.37 -61.11
CA ARG A 250 -12.16 20.59 -61.39
C ARG A 250 -11.60 21.33 -62.59
N LYS A 251 -10.28 21.52 -62.66
CA LYS A 251 -9.63 22.17 -63.83
C LYS A 251 -9.90 21.38 -65.14
N GLN A 252 -9.82 20.06 -65.12
CA GLN A 252 -10.16 19.23 -66.27
C GLN A 252 -11.62 19.35 -66.70
N GLN A 253 -12.54 19.42 -65.76
CA GLN A 253 -13.95 19.60 -66.04
C GLN A 253 -14.22 20.98 -66.70
N GLU A 254 -13.65 22.05 -66.16
CA GLU A 254 -13.75 23.39 -66.74
C GLU A 254 -13.17 23.46 -68.15
N GLU A 255 -12.04 22.81 -68.39
CA GLU A 255 -11.43 22.73 -69.72
C GLU A 255 -12.29 21.93 -70.73
N ASN A 256 -12.87 20.84 -70.30
CA ASN A 256 -13.78 20.04 -71.11
C ASN A 256 -15.10 20.79 -71.41
N GLU A 257 -15.64 21.61 -70.51
CA GLU A 257 -16.78 22.46 -70.73
C GLU A 257 -16.48 23.55 -71.75
N LYS A 258 -15.31 24.23 -71.61
CA LYS A 258 -14.86 25.23 -72.62
C LYS A 258 -14.73 24.61 -74.00
N LYS A 259 -14.16 23.37 -74.10
CA LYS A 259 -14.08 22.66 -75.41
C LYS A 259 -15.46 22.33 -75.96
N LYS A 260 -16.39 21.88 -75.13
CA LYS A 260 -17.81 21.64 -75.57
C LYS A 260 -18.51 22.90 -76.04
N GLU A 261 -18.32 24.01 -75.33
CA GLU A 261 -18.87 25.32 -75.78
C GLU A 261 -18.27 25.81 -77.10
N ALA A 262 -16.93 25.65 -77.23
CA ALA A 262 -16.27 26.03 -78.50
C ALA A 262 -16.79 25.19 -79.68
N VAL A 263 -17.04 23.92 -79.48
CA VAL A 263 -17.62 22.99 -80.49
C VAL A 263 -19.07 23.42 -80.81
N LYS A 264 -19.88 23.76 -79.79
CA LYS A 264 -21.26 24.29 -79.99
C LYS A 264 -21.28 25.65 -80.78
N LYS A 265 -20.34 26.53 -80.44
CA LYS A 265 -20.22 27.82 -81.21
C LYS A 265 -19.77 27.56 -82.65
N LYS A 266 -18.88 26.67 -82.94
CA LYS A 266 -18.47 26.24 -84.28
C LYS A 266 -19.66 25.65 -85.05
N LYS A 267 -20.44 24.72 -84.46
CA LYS A 267 -21.61 24.11 -85.07
C LYS A 267 -22.69 25.19 -85.35
N LYS A 268 -22.96 26.16 -84.45
CA LYS A 268 -23.88 27.27 -84.75
C LYS A 268 -23.41 28.14 -85.92
N LYS A 269 -22.09 28.49 -85.99
CA LYS A 269 -21.58 29.30 -87.13
C LYS A 269 -21.69 28.52 -88.44
N ILE A 270 -21.41 27.21 -88.45
CA ILE A 270 -21.60 26.41 -89.68
C ILE A 270 -23.10 26.36 -90.10
N HIS A 271 -24.01 26.20 -89.11
CA HIS A 271 -25.42 26.15 -89.39
C HIS A 271 -25.93 27.50 -89.96
N THR A 272 -25.46 28.62 -89.38
CA THR A 272 -25.76 29.99 -89.91
C THR A 272 -25.20 30.21 -91.34
N CYS A 273 -23.97 29.76 -91.63
CA CYS A 273 -23.38 29.80 -92.93
C CYS A 273 -24.17 28.96 -93.96
N ILE A 274 -24.58 27.75 -93.56
CA ILE A 274 -25.44 26.89 -94.47
C ILE A 274 -26.80 27.57 -94.75
N LEU A 275 -27.40 28.14 -93.70
CA LEU A 275 -28.68 28.91 -93.89
C LEU A 275 -28.47 30.13 -94.81
N CYS A 276 -27.38 30.89 -94.70
CA CYS A 276 -27.09 32.00 -95.59
C CYS A 276 -26.84 31.52 -97.04
N ILE A 277 -26.19 30.38 -97.24
CA ILE A 277 -25.97 29.85 -98.62
C ILE A 277 -27.33 29.44 -99.26
N ILE A 278 -28.23 28.84 -98.47
CA ILE A 278 -29.55 28.40 -98.98
C ILE A 278 -30.39 29.63 -99.36
N VAL A 279 -30.33 30.75 -98.62
CA VAL A 279 -31.07 31.99 -98.88
C VAL A 279 -30.52 32.72 -100.13
N ILE A 280 -29.26 32.58 -100.49
CA ILE A 280 -28.65 33.19 -101.70
C ILE A 280 -28.89 32.33 -102.96
N ALA A 281 -29.28 31.06 -102.81
CA ALA A 281 -29.52 30.15 -103.91
C ALA A 281 -31.04 30.01 -104.27
N LEU A 282 -31.91 30.68 -103.60
CA LEU A 282 -33.35 30.91 -103.92
C LEU A 282 -33.50 32.31 -104.46
#